data_7e32288b1d3902a448b60ce44145478a
#
_entry.id   7e32288b1d3902a448b60ce44145478a
#
_cell.length_a   1.000
_cell.length_b   1.000
_cell.length_c   1.000
_cell.angle_alpha   90.00
_cell.angle_beta   90.00
_cell.angle_gamma   90.00
#
_symmetry.space_group_name_H-M   'P 1'
#
loop_
_entity.id
_entity.type
_entity.pdbx_description
1 polymer ?
#
loop_
_entity_poly.entity_id
_entity_poly.type
_entity_poly.pdbx_seq_one_letter_code
_entity_poly.pdbx_strand_id
1 'polypeptide(L)'
;KEKVEIEEIEKAADIAYEMHVTAMKMCKPGVKEQEIFGVLEGIALSKGGGTSFPIILSINGQTLHNHSHGNILTKGKMMVTDAGAESNMHYSSDITRSTPVGGKFSPRQKDIYEIVLKANTESIRLAKPGISNLDLHMNACTIIASSLKELGLMKGDTAEAVEQGAHALFMPHGLGHMMGLDVHDMEGLGEDYVGYNDEVKRSRQFGLAFLRFALPYKP
;
A
#
# COMPACT_ATOMS: atom_id res chain seq x y z
N LYS A 1 -14.36 4.30 -14.78
CA LYS A 1 -15.07 3.07 -14.36
C LYS A 1 -16.57 3.32 -14.31
N GLU A 2 -17.35 2.34 -14.72
CA GLU A 2 -18.80 2.40 -14.63
C GLU A 2 -19.26 2.14 -13.18
N LYS A 3 -20.51 2.52 -12.88
CA LYS A 3 -21.07 2.36 -11.52
C LYS A 3 -21.04 0.91 -11.04
N VAL A 4 -21.37 -0.05 -11.93
CA VAL A 4 -21.35 -1.48 -11.62
C VAL A 4 -19.96 -1.99 -11.28
N GLU A 5 -18.91 -1.46 -11.93
CA GLU A 5 -17.52 -1.81 -11.62
C GLU A 5 -17.12 -1.32 -10.23
N ILE A 6 -17.54 -0.09 -9.87
CA ILE A 6 -17.29 0.48 -8.54
C ILE A 6 -17.98 -0.37 -7.46
N GLU A 7 -19.24 -0.76 -7.69
CA GLU A 7 -20.00 -1.63 -6.78
C GLU A 7 -19.30 -2.99 -6.57
N GLU A 8 -18.70 -3.56 -7.61
CA GLU A 8 -17.95 -4.82 -7.49
C GLU A 8 -16.62 -4.63 -6.73
N ILE A 9 -15.90 -3.53 -6.98
CA ILE A 9 -14.69 -3.18 -6.22
C ILE A 9 -15.02 -2.95 -4.73
N GLU A 10 -16.14 -2.30 -4.42
CA GLU A 10 -16.59 -2.12 -3.03
C GLU A 10 -16.88 -3.46 -2.34
N LYS A 11 -17.51 -4.42 -3.03
CA LYS A 11 -17.71 -5.79 -2.49
C LYS A 11 -16.38 -6.49 -2.22
N ALA A 12 -15.42 -6.37 -3.13
CA ALA A 12 -14.08 -6.91 -2.93
C ALA A 12 -13.38 -6.24 -1.72
N ALA A 13 -13.54 -4.93 -1.57
CA ALA A 13 -13.00 -4.18 -0.44
C ALA A 13 -13.63 -4.58 0.90
N ASP A 14 -14.93 -4.90 0.93
CA ASP A 14 -15.62 -5.41 2.13
C ASP A 14 -15.06 -6.77 2.57
N ILE A 15 -14.74 -7.66 1.62
CA ILE A 15 -14.07 -8.93 1.94
C ILE A 15 -12.67 -8.66 2.50
N ALA A 16 -11.90 -7.78 1.85
CA ALA A 16 -10.57 -7.38 2.31
C ALA A 16 -10.61 -6.73 3.70
N TYR A 17 -11.63 -5.91 4.00
CA TYR A 17 -11.84 -5.35 5.34
C TYR A 17 -11.94 -6.46 6.40
N GLU A 18 -12.71 -7.52 6.15
CA GLU A 18 -12.81 -8.64 7.08
C GLU A 18 -11.48 -9.39 7.23
N MET A 19 -10.74 -9.58 6.14
CA MET A 19 -9.40 -10.15 6.17
C MET A 19 -8.49 -9.34 7.11
N HIS A 20 -8.42 -8.02 6.92
CA HIS A 20 -7.56 -7.14 7.71
C HIS A 20 -7.97 -7.07 9.18
N VAL A 21 -9.25 -6.96 9.49
CA VAL A 21 -9.75 -6.98 10.88
C VAL A 21 -9.40 -8.32 11.56
N THR A 22 -9.49 -9.42 10.83
CA THR A 22 -9.12 -10.75 11.33
C THR A 22 -7.60 -10.82 11.58
N ALA A 23 -6.78 -10.36 10.63
CA ALA A 23 -5.33 -10.29 10.82
C ALA A 23 -4.94 -9.49 12.07
N MET A 24 -5.57 -8.31 12.27
CA MET A 24 -5.35 -7.49 13.47
C MET A 24 -5.71 -8.21 14.76
N LYS A 25 -6.84 -8.94 14.80
CA LYS A 25 -7.27 -9.72 15.98
C LYS A 25 -6.32 -10.89 16.27
N MET A 26 -5.76 -11.50 15.24
CA MET A 26 -4.82 -12.61 15.34
C MET A 26 -3.39 -12.17 15.61
N CYS A 27 -3.04 -10.88 15.45
CA CYS A 27 -1.69 -10.35 15.61
C CYS A 27 -1.24 -10.34 17.08
N LYS A 28 -0.98 -11.54 17.61
CA LYS A 28 -0.59 -11.79 19.01
C LYS A 28 0.76 -12.50 19.07
N PRO A 29 1.57 -12.25 20.14
CA PRO A 29 2.80 -13.01 20.34
C PRO A 29 2.56 -14.51 20.36
N GLY A 30 3.43 -15.27 19.70
CA GLY A 30 3.38 -16.74 19.64
C GLY A 30 2.60 -17.30 18.44
N VAL A 31 1.77 -16.51 17.76
CA VAL A 31 1.08 -16.92 16.53
C VAL A 31 2.08 -16.98 15.38
N LYS A 32 1.99 -17.98 14.52
CA LYS A 32 2.80 -18.08 13.30
C LYS A 32 2.15 -17.31 12.17
N GLU A 33 2.94 -16.63 11.34
CA GLU A 33 2.44 -15.90 10.15
C GLU A 33 1.58 -16.79 9.26
N GLN A 34 1.99 -18.05 9.06
CA GLN A 34 1.27 -19.04 8.26
C GLN A 34 -0.16 -19.31 8.75
N GLU A 35 -0.40 -19.23 10.05
CA GLU A 35 -1.74 -19.43 10.60
C GLU A 35 -2.67 -18.29 10.21
N ILE A 36 -2.17 -17.05 10.29
CA ILE A 36 -2.93 -15.85 9.85
C ILE A 36 -3.16 -15.92 8.35
N PHE A 37 -2.10 -16.17 7.57
CA PHE A 37 -2.15 -16.31 6.12
C PHE A 37 -3.27 -17.28 5.68
N GLY A 38 -3.29 -18.50 6.23
CA GLY A 38 -4.31 -19.50 5.87
C GLY A 38 -5.74 -19.07 6.21
N VAL A 39 -5.93 -18.34 7.32
CA VAL A 39 -7.26 -17.80 7.67
C VAL A 39 -7.69 -16.73 6.68
N LEU A 40 -6.78 -15.82 6.26
CA LEU A 40 -7.09 -14.77 5.29
C LEU A 40 -7.44 -15.35 3.91
N GLU A 41 -6.69 -16.35 3.43
CA GLU A 41 -7.04 -17.07 2.19
C GLU A 41 -8.42 -17.75 2.31
N GLY A 42 -8.70 -18.39 3.44
CA GLY A 42 -10.01 -18.99 3.70
C GLY A 42 -11.16 -17.99 3.65
N ILE A 43 -10.97 -16.76 4.18
CA ILE A 43 -11.98 -15.70 4.09
C ILE A 43 -12.20 -15.28 2.62
N ALA A 44 -11.12 -15.01 1.87
CA ALA A 44 -11.22 -14.60 0.48
C ALA A 44 -11.93 -15.66 -0.39
N LEU A 45 -11.57 -16.93 -0.23
CA LEU A 45 -12.17 -18.06 -0.96
C LEU A 45 -13.63 -18.33 -0.57
N SER A 46 -14.00 -18.13 0.69
CA SER A 46 -15.37 -18.41 1.15
C SER A 46 -16.37 -17.30 0.79
N LYS A 47 -15.91 -16.09 0.48
CA LYS A 47 -16.76 -14.91 0.29
C LYS A 47 -16.70 -14.31 -1.10
N GLY A 48 -15.65 -14.61 -1.86
CA GLY A 48 -15.45 -14.06 -3.19
C GLY A 48 -14.74 -15.04 -4.14
N GLY A 49 -14.06 -14.49 -5.15
CA GLY A 49 -13.31 -15.24 -6.16
C GLY A 49 -11.96 -15.78 -5.68
N GLY A 50 -11.54 -15.43 -4.47
CA GLY A 50 -10.23 -15.73 -3.91
C GLY A 50 -9.44 -14.47 -3.57
N THR A 51 -8.12 -14.61 -3.42
CA THR A 51 -7.23 -13.47 -3.20
C THR A 51 -6.90 -12.78 -4.52
N SER A 52 -6.93 -11.45 -4.55
CA SER A 52 -6.59 -10.66 -5.75
C SER A 52 -5.10 -10.70 -6.13
N PHE A 53 -4.26 -11.05 -5.16
CA PHE A 53 -2.82 -11.30 -5.33
C PHE A 53 -2.32 -12.19 -4.19
N PRO A 54 -1.11 -12.80 -4.33
CA PRO A 54 -0.51 -13.56 -3.24
C PRO A 54 -0.31 -12.70 -2.00
N ILE A 55 -0.93 -13.06 -0.88
CA ILE A 55 -0.92 -12.30 0.36
C ILE A 55 0.53 -12.08 0.84
N ILE A 56 0.86 -10.85 1.17
CA ILE A 56 2.11 -10.45 1.82
C ILE A 56 1.79 -10.24 3.30
N LEU A 57 2.39 -11.05 4.17
CA LEU A 57 2.18 -10.96 5.61
C LEU A 57 3.48 -11.31 6.32
N SER A 58 4.07 -10.33 7.03
CA SER A 58 5.33 -10.57 7.72
C SER A 58 5.61 -9.57 8.83
N ILE A 59 6.33 -10.03 9.89
CA ILE A 59 6.99 -9.16 10.87
C ILE A 59 8.31 -8.58 10.37
N ASN A 60 8.74 -8.93 9.18
CA ASN A 60 9.90 -8.40 8.46
C ASN A 60 9.46 -7.53 7.28
N GLY A 61 8.59 -6.56 7.53
CA GLY A 61 7.98 -5.68 6.53
C GLY A 61 8.95 -4.85 5.69
N GLN A 62 10.22 -4.75 6.09
CA GLN A 62 11.28 -4.15 5.28
C GLN A 62 11.63 -4.98 4.03
N THR A 63 11.27 -6.26 3.99
CA THR A 63 11.34 -7.10 2.80
C THR A 63 10.02 -6.98 2.06
N LEU A 64 10.02 -6.17 0.99
CA LEU A 64 8.84 -5.98 0.16
C LEU A 64 8.52 -7.27 -0.62
N HIS A 65 7.24 -7.54 -0.86
CA HIS A 65 6.74 -8.72 -1.55
C HIS A 65 7.25 -10.04 -0.96
N ASN A 66 7.29 -10.13 0.37
CA ASN A 66 7.70 -11.35 1.06
C ASN A 66 6.55 -12.37 1.10
N HIS A 67 6.70 -13.47 0.38
CA HIS A 67 5.73 -14.59 0.35
C HIS A 67 6.08 -15.73 1.30
N SER A 68 7.06 -15.56 2.19
CA SER A 68 7.39 -16.54 3.23
C SER A 68 6.69 -16.17 4.54
N HIS A 69 5.96 -17.11 5.10
CA HIS A 69 5.15 -16.93 6.31
C HIS A 69 5.63 -17.82 7.49
N GLY A 70 6.93 -18.04 7.55
CA GLY A 70 7.54 -18.95 8.54
C GLY A 70 7.78 -18.35 9.91
N ASN A 71 7.70 -17.03 10.09
CA ASN A 71 8.05 -16.38 11.33
C ASN A 71 6.96 -16.58 12.41
N ILE A 72 7.38 -16.55 13.67
CA ILE A 72 6.51 -16.48 14.84
C ILE A 72 6.44 -15.03 15.29
N LEU A 73 5.24 -14.49 15.46
CA LEU A 73 5.00 -13.14 15.91
C LEU A 73 5.58 -12.91 17.30
N THR A 74 6.43 -11.93 17.46
CA THR A 74 7.08 -11.59 18.72
C THR A 74 6.73 -10.18 19.18
N LYS A 75 6.54 -10.03 20.49
CA LYS A 75 6.24 -8.73 21.12
C LYS A 75 7.30 -7.68 20.74
N GLY A 76 6.86 -6.46 20.43
CA GLY A 76 7.73 -5.36 20.02
C GLY A 76 8.01 -5.28 18.51
N LYS A 77 7.57 -6.27 17.73
CA LYS A 77 7.56 -6.21 16.27
C LYS A 77 6.26 -5.59 15.75
N MET A 78 6.28 -5.21 14.49
CA MET A 78 5.08 -4.85 13.72
C MET A 78 4.90 -5.90 12.63
N MET A 79 3.66 -6.27 12.38
CA MET A 79 3.28 -7.11 11.25
C MET A 79 2.71 -6.22 10.15
N VAL A 80 3.27 -6.30 8.96
CA VAL A 80 2.62 -5.78 7.76
C VAL A 80 1.71 -6.87 7.21
N THR A 81 0.51 -6.48 6.80
CA THR A 81 -0.42 -7.32 6.05
C THR A 81 -0.81 -6.52 4.81
N ASP A 82 -0.50 -7.07 3.65
CA ASP A 82 -0.86 -6.56 2.35
C ASP A 82 -1.66 -7.65 1.65
N ALA A 83 -2.97 -7.43 1.56
CA ALA A 83 -3.91 -8.45 1.15
C ALA A 83 -5.15 -7.82 0.53
N GLY A 84 -5.69 -8.49 -0.46
CA GLY A 84 -6.94 -8.17 -1.11
C GLY A 84 -7.70 -9.42 -1.51
N ALA A 85 -8.95 -9.23 -1.86
CA ALA A 85 -9.83 -10.28 -2.36
C ALA A 85 -10.44 -9.87 -3.69
N GLU A 86 -10.90 -10.84 -4.45
CA GLU A 86 -11.75 -10.64 -5.62
C GLU A 86 -13.23 -10.75 -5.22
N SER A 87 -14.08 -9.92 -5.82
CA SER A 87 -15.52 -10.15 -5.80
C SER A 87 -15.87 -11.43 -6.59
N ASN A 88 -17.13 -11.88 -6.52
CA ASN A 88 -17.61 -12.98 -7.35
C ASN A 88 -17.58 -12.69 -8.87
N MET A 89 -17.43 -11.42 -9.24
CA MET A 89 -17.27 -10.97 -10.62
C MET A 89 -15.79 -10.68 -10.96
N HIS A 90 -14.86 -11.13 -10.09
CA HIS A 90 -13.40 -11.00 -10.24
C HIS A 90 -12.87 -9.55 -10.25
N TYR A 91 -13.60 -8.59 -9.68
CA TYR A 91 -13.03 -7.28 -9.41
C TYR A 91 -12.20 -7.32 -8.14
N SER A 92 -11.01 -6.73 -8.21
CA SER A 92 -9.98 -6.82 -7.19
C SER A 92 -10.11 -5.73 -6.11
N SER A 93 -9.58 -6.03 -4.93
CA SER A 93 -9.23 -5.06 -3.89
C SER A 93 -7.78 -5.21 -3.48
N ASP A 94 -7.21 -4.15 -2.91
CA ASP A 94 -5.82 -4.10 -2.46
C ASP A 94 -5.69 -3.15 -1.28
N ILE A 95 -5.34 -3.69 -0.11
CA ILE A 95 -5.24 -2.93 1.13
C ILE A 95 -4.00 -3.38 1.90
N THR A 96 -3.16 -2.42 2.32
CA THR A 96 -2.04 -2.68 3.23
C THR A 96 -2.30 -2.09 4.61
N ARG A 97 -2.04 -2.83 5.68
CA ARG A 97 -2.10 -2.36 7.07
C ARG A 97 -0.94 -2.90 7.89
N SER A 98 -0.36 -2.02 8.74
CA SER A 98 0.67 -2.40 9.71
C SER A 98 0.08 -2.45 11.11
N THR A 99 0.31 -3.55 11.82
CA THR A 99 -0.27 -3.83 13.13
C THR A 99 0.81 -4.16 14.15
N PRO A 100 0.84 -3.55 15.36
CA PRO A 100 1.81 -3.90 16.38
C PRO A 100 1.47 -5.25 17.00
N VAL A 101 2.46 -6.14 17.09
CA VAL A 101 2.28 -7.45 17.72
C VAL A 101 1.96 -7.30 19.21
N GLY A 102 0.77 -7.74 19.59
CA GLY A 102 0.24 -7.57 20.96
C GLY A 102 -0.60 -6.30 21.15
N GLY A 103 -0.97 -5.60 20.07
CA GLY A 103 -2.03 -4.58 20.06
C GLY A 103 -1.61 -3.18 20.56
N LYS A 104 -0.33 -2.94 20.89
CA LYS A 104 0.15 -1.63 21.32
C LYS A 104 1.42 -1.23 20.61
N PHE A 105 1.42 -0.04 20.02
CA PHE A 105 2.63 0.60 19.49
C PHE A 105 3.57 1.02 20.62
N SER A 106 4.88 0.88 20.42
CA SER A 106 5.86 1.67 21.17
C SER A 106 5.79 3.14 20.71
N PRO A 107 6.30 4.11 21.51
CA PRO A 107 6.31 5.51 21.09
C PRO A 107 6.92 5.70 19.68
N ARG A 108 8.09 5.13 19.44
CA ARG A 108 8.78 5.23 18.15
C ARG A 108 8.01 4.59 16.97
N GLN A 109 7.35 3.45 17.22
CA GLN A 109 6.49 2.84 16.20
C GLN A 109 5.29 3.73 15.88
N LYS A 110 4.70 4.35 16.92
CA LYS A 110 3.57 5.27 16.78
C LYS A 110 3.98 6.50 15.96
N ASP A 111 5.11 7.11 16.24
CA ASP A 111 5.60 8.27 15.50
C ASP A 111 5.72 7.97 14.01
N ILE A 112 6.35 6.85 13.64
CA ILE A 112 6.48 6.43 12.23
C ILE A 112 5.12 6.07 11.63
N TYR A 113 4.27 5.37 12.35
CA TYR A 113 2.93 5.00 11.88
C TYR A 113 2.09 6.25 11.56
N GLU A 114 2.12 7.27 12.42
CA GLU A 114 1.38 8.52 12.22
C GLU A 114 1.89 9.31 11.02
N ILE A 115 3.19 9.27 10.72
CA ILE A 115 3.76 9.87 9.49
C ILE A 115 3.16 9.20 8.25
N VAL A 116 3.16 7.87 8.20
CA VAL A 116 2.63 7.11 7.06
C VAL A 116 1.12 7.31 6.94
N LEU A 117 0.40 7.29 8.06
CA LEU A 117 -1.05 7.55 8.08
C LEU A 117 -1.36 8.96 7.55
N LYS A 118 -0.59 9.97 7.95
CA LYS A 118 -0.75 11.34 7.43
C LYS A 118 -0.51 11.40 5.93
N ALA A 119 0.56 10.80 5.43
CA ALA A 119 0.84 10.75 4.00
C ALA A 119 -0.28 10.07 3.21
N ASN A 120 -0.81 8.95 3.71
CA ASN A 120 -1.92 8.22 3.11
C ASN A 120 -3.21 9.05 3.10
N THR A 121 -3.65 9.56 4.25
CA THR A 121 -4.92 10.30 4.36
C THR A 121 -4.91 11.62 3.61
N GLU A 122 -3.78 12.35 3.58
CA GLU A 122 -3.66 13.57 2.79
C GLU A 122 -3.67 13.27 1.28
N SER A 123 -3.04 12.19 0.84
CA SER A 123 -3.10 11.77 -0.57
C SER A 123 -4.52 11.43 -1.00
N ILE A 124 -5.27 10.69 -0.18
CA ILE A 124 -6.68 10.39 -0.43
C ILE A 124 -7.52 11.69 -0.51
N ARG A 125 -7.31 12.61 0.44
CA ARG A 125 -8.04 13.89 0.48
C ARG A 125 -7.78 14.76 -0.74
N LEU A 126 -6.58 14.71 -1.30
CA LEU A 126 -6.17 15.48 -2.49
C LEU A 126 -6.55 14.80 -3.80
N ALA A 127 -6.79 13.49 -3.79
CA ALA A 127 -7.15 12.73 -4.98
C ALA A 127 -8.52 13.18 -5.52
N LYS A 128 -8.50 13.86 -6.67
CA LYS A 128 -9.70 14.38 -7.36
C LYS A 128 -9.40 14.56 -8.84
N PRO A 129 -10.41 14.63 -9.71
CA PRO A 129 -10.20 14.91 -11.12
C PRO A 129 -9.32 16.14 -11.36
N GLY A 130 -8.36 16.02 -12.27
CA GLY A 130 -7.40 17.06 -12.65
C GLY A 130 -6.08 17.06 -11.87
N ILE A 131 -5.99 16.41 -10.71
CA ILE A 131 -4.72 16.21 -9.98
C ILE A 131 -3.99 15.01 -10.61
N SER A 132 -2.69 15.14 -10.83
CA SER A 132 -1.89 14.02 -11.31
C SER A 132 -1.51 13.06 -10.17
N ASN A 133 -1.38 11.77 -10.48
CA ASN A 133 -0.87 10.82 -9.49
C ASN A 133 0.60 11.12 -9.13
N LEU A 134 1.35 11.73 -10.04
CA LEU A 134 2.69 12.23 -9.75
C LEU A 134 2.67 13.29 -8.64
N ASP A 135 1.75 14.28 -8.70
CA ASP A 135 1.64 15.30 -7.67
C ASP A 135 1.28 14.71 -6.31
N LEU A 136 0.39 13.70 -6.28
CA LEU A 136 0.05 12.98 -5.05
C LEU A 136 1.25 12.22 -4.48
N HIS A 137 2.02 11.55 -5.35
CA HIS A 137 3.24 10.86 -4.95
C HIS A 137 4.26 11.82 -4.35
N MET A 138 4.54 12.94 -5.03
CA MET A 138 5.48 13.96 -4.55
C MET A 138 5.02 14.60 -3.23
N ASN A 139 3.73 14.82 -3.07
CA ASN A 139 3.15 15.28 -1.80
C ASN A 139 3.38 14.27 -0.67
N ALA A 140 3.12 12.99 -0.90
CA ALA A 140 3.38 11.93 0.08
C ALA A 140 4.87 11.86 0.45
N CYS A 141 5.77 11.93 -0.53
CA CYS A 141 7.22 11.97 -0.32
C CYS A 141 7.64 13.18 0.53
N THR A 142 7.04 14.35 0.29
CA THR A 142 7.31 15.58 1.04
C THR A 142 6.85 15.46 2.49
N ILE A 143 5.66 14.90 2.73
CA ILE A 143 5.15 14.66 4.09
C ILE A 143 6.08 13.71 4.85
N ILE A 144 6.48 12.61 4.23
CA ILE A 144 7.40 11.62 4.83
C ILE A 144 8.74 12.28 5.14
N ALA A 145 9.37 12.94 4.15
CA ALA A 145 10.69 13.55 4.31
C ALA A 145 10.71 14.65 5.39
N SER A 146 9.71 15.55 5.40
CA SER A 146 9.61 16.60 6.43
C SER A 146 9.42 16.03 7.82
N SER A 147 8.53 15.07 7.99
CA SER A 147 8.26 14.46 9.29
C SER A 147 9.44 13.63 9.80
N LEU A 148 10.14 12.89 8.92
CA LEU A 148 11.37 12.18 9.29
C LEU A 148 12.50 13.14 9.68
N LYS A 149 12.57 14.33 9.05
CA LYS A 149 13.49 15.39 9.46
C LYS A 149 13.19 15.90 10.86
N GLU A 150 11.91 16.13 11.20
CA GLU A 150 11.47 16.52 12.55
C GLU A 150 11.86 15.48 13.61
N LEU A 151 11.84 14.19 13.24
CA LEU A 151 12.33 13.10 14.11
C LEU A 151 13.86 12.94 14.12
N GLY A 152 14.61 13.78 13.40
CA GLY A 152 16.07 13.71 13.30
C GLY A 152 16.59 12.53 12.44
N LEU A 153 15.74 11.88 11.67
CA LEU A 153 16.09 10.75 10.79
C LEU A 153 16.51 11.20 9.39
N MET A 154 16.20 12.44 9.00
CA MET A 154 16.69 13.10 7.78
C MET A 154 17.29 14.47 8.11
N LYS A 155 18.09 15.00 7.19
CA LYS A 155 18.76 16.32 7.33
C LYS A 155 18.66 17.08 6.01
N GLY A 156 19.01 18.37 6.05
CA GLY A 156 19.03 19.24 4.87
C GLY A 156 17.69 19.90 4.61
N ASP A 157 17.57 20.51 3.44
CA ASP A 157 16.29 21.08 2.95
C ASP A 157 15.38 19.94 2.48
N THR A 158 14.10 20.02 2.84
CA THR A 158 13.13 18.95 2.53
C THR A 158 12.79 18.91 1.03
N ALA A 159 12.65 20.06 0.39
CA ALA A 159 12.30 20.11 -1.02
C ALA A 159 13.46 19.58 -1.88
N GLU A 160 14.69 20.00 -1.57
CA GLU A 160 15.89 19.49 -2.21
C GLU A 160 16.07 17.99 -2.01
N ALA A 161 15.85 17.48 -0.78
CA ALA A 161 15.94 16.06 -0.47
C ALA A 161 14.93 15.23 -1.27
N VAL A 162 13.71 15.73 -1.46
CA VAL A 162 12.67 15.07 -2.26
C VAL A 162 13.03 15.13 -3.75
N GLU A 163 13.47 16.25 -4.26
CA GLU A 163 13.91 16.42 -5.64
C GLU A 163 15.08 15.48 -6.00
N GLN A 164 16.04 15.32 -5.09
CA GLN A 164 17.18 14.41 -5.25
C GLN A 164 16.84 12.93 -5.01
N GLY A 165 15.61 12.61 -4.59
CA GLY A 165 15.15 11.26 -4.35
C GLY A 165 15.57 10.66 -3.00
N ALA A 166 16.05 11.46 -2.05
CA ALA A 166 16.49 10.97 -0.73
C ALA A 166 15.35 10.31 0.07
N HIS A 167 14.09 10.68 -0.18
CA HIS A 167 12.90 10.06 0.38
C HIS A 167 12.79 8.56 0.04
N ALA A 168 13.36 8.13 -1.09
CA ALA A 168 13.29 6.75 -1.55
C ALA A 168 14.03 5.75 -0.64
N LEU A 169 14.88 6.22 0.26
CA LEU A 169 15.45 5.39 1.31
C LEU A 169 14.35 4.82 2.25
N PHE A 170 13.26 5.53 2.42
CA PHE A 170 12.16 5.18 3.32
C PHE A 170 10.87 4.77 2.57
N MET A 171 10.70 5.26 1.34
CA MET A 171 9.58 4.93 0.45
C MET A 171 10.12 4.65 -0.96
N PRO A 172 10.65 3.43 -1.21
CA PRO A 172 11.33 3.10 -2.47
C PRO A 172 10.37 2.79 -3.63
N HIS A 173 9.06 2.82 -3.42
CA HIS A 173 8.02 2.44 -4.38
C HIS A 173 7.12 3.63 -4.75
N GLY A 174 6.32 3.49 -5.82
CA GLY A 174 5.32 4.46 -6.21
C GLY A 174 4.09 4.48 -5.29
N LEU A 175 3.32 5.56 -5.38
CA LEU A 175 2.04 5.72 -4.69
C LEU A 175 0.92 5.19 -5.56
N GLY A 176 0.30 4.10 -5.15
CA GLY A 176 -0.90 3.55 -5.77
C GLY A 176 -0.74 3.06 -7.21
N HIS A 177 -1.80 2.52 -7.73
CA HIS A 177 -1.95 2.01 -9.09
C HIS A 177 -3.43 1.96 -9.48
N MET A 178 -3.71 1.71 -10.75
CA MET A 178 -5.08 1.44 -11.20
C MET A 178 -5.51 0.06 -10.70
N MET A 179 -6.80 -0.09 -10.41
CA MET A 179 -7.39 -1.33 -9.91
C MET A 179 -8.73 -1.59 -10.61
N GLY A 180 -9.04 -2.84 -10.91
CA GLY A 180 -10.24 -3.25 -11.62
C GLY A 180 -10.40 -4.76 -11.61
N LEU A 181 -10.53 -5.37 -12.78
CA LEU A 181 -10.48 -6.83 -12.95
C LEU A 181 -9.12 -7.40 -12.54
N ASP A 182 -8.06 -6.69 -12.88
CA ASP A 182 -6.74 -6.99 -12.33
C ASP A 182 -6.45 -6.07 -11.14
N VAL A 183 -5.69 -6.57 -10.15
CA VAL A 183 -5.23 -5.74 -9.03
C VAL A 183 -4.37 -4.58 -9.53
N HIS A 184 -3.50 -4.82 -10.52
CA HIS A 184 -2.79 -3.81 -11.29
C HIS A 184 -3.47 -3.66 -12.66
N ASP A 185 -4.61 -2.98 -12.66
CA ASP A 185 -5.50 -2.90 -13.81
C ASP A 185 -4.83 -2.25 -15.02
N MET A 186 -5.01 -2.85 -16.20
CA MET A 186 -4.48 -2.43 -17.49
C MET A 186 -2.95 -2.47 -17.66
N GLU A 187 -2.17 -2.78 -16.61
CA GLU A 187 -0.70 -2.82 -16.71
C GLU A 187 -0.18 -3.88 -17.70
N GLY A 188 -0.95 -4.94 -17.93
CA GLY A 188 -0.68 -5.93 -18.97
C GLY A 188 -0.62 -5.36 -20.40
N LEU A 189 -1.21 -4.17 -20.62
CA LEU A 189 -1.10 -3.43 -21.89
C LEU A 189 0.22 -2.65 -22.00
N GLY A 190 0.97 -2.53 -20.91
CA GLY A 190 2.21 -1.77 -20.78
C GLY A 190 2.04 -0.53 -19.91
N GLU A 191 2.74 -0.48 -18.76
CA GLU A 191 2.65 0.64 -17.80
C GLU A 191 2.94 2.00 -18.46
N ASP A 192 3.96 2.07 -19.31
CA ASP A 192 4.34 3.31 -20.00
C ASP A 192 3.28 3.75 -21.03
N TYR A 193 2.47 2.82 -21.51
CA TYR A 193 1.39 3.12 -22.44
C TYR A 193 0.11 3.61 -21.77
N VAL A 194 -0.23 3.04 -20.61
CA VAL A 194 -1.49 3.38 -19.90
C VAL A 194 -1.31 4.44 -18.81
N GLY A 195 -0.12 4.52 -18.22
CA GLY A 195 0.19 5.38 -17.07
C GLY A 195 0.97 6.66 -17.42
N TYR A 196 1.44 6.79 -18.65
CA TYR A 196 2.27 7.87 -19.16
C TYR A 196 1.84 8.30 -20.55
N ASN A 197 2.45 9.36 -21.11
CA ASN A 197 2.20 9.83 -22.46
C ASN A 197 3.43 10.58 -23.01
N ASP A 198 3.28 11.28 -24.14
CA ASP A 198 4.38 12.02 -24.74
C ASP A 198 4.87 13.21 -23.94
N GLU A 199 4.01 13.81 -23.11
CA GLU A 199 4.30 14.97 -22.27
C GLU A 199 4.85 14.57 -20.89
N VAL A 200 4.32 13.46 -20.33
CA VAL A 200 4.69 12.94 -19.01
C VAL A 200 5.39 11.60 -19.16
N LYS A 201 6.72 11.63 -19.08
CA LYS A 201 7.57 10.44 -19.22
C LYS A 201 7.94 9.85 -17.85
N ARG A 202 8.14 8.53 -17.81
CA ARG A 202 8.62 7.83 -16.61
C ARG A 202 10.01 8.36 -16.20
N SER A 203 10.16 8.70 -14.94
CA SER A 203 11.45 9.04 -14.35
C SER A 203 12.36 7.80 -14.25
N ARG A 204 13.68 8.03 -14.31
CA ARG A 204 14.68 7.00 -14.01
C ARG A 204 15.23 7.09 -12.60
N GLN A 205 14.78 8.08 -11.81
CA GLN A 205 15.20 8.25 -10.43
C GLN A 205 14.68 7.09 -9.57
N PHE A 206 15.52 6.54 -8.70
CA PHE A 206 15.13 5.49 -7.76
C PHE A 206 13.95 5.97 -6.88
N GLY A 207 13.01 5.09 -6.62
CA GLY A 207 11.72 5.42 -5.98
C GLY A 207 10.70 5.89 -7.01
N LEU A 208 10.94 7.00 -7.70
CA LEU A 208 10.03 7.58 -8.69
C LEU A 208 9.90 6.71 -9.96
N ALA A 209 10.94 5.96 -10.33
CA ALA A 209 10.90 5.02 -11.44
C ALA A 209 9.85 3.90 -11.27
N PHE A 210 9.44 3.62 -10.04
CA PHE A 210 8.44 2.61 -9.71
C PHE A 210 7.01 3.17 -9.59
N LEU A 211 6.80 4.44 -9.90
CA LEU A 211 5.46 5.01 -10.01
C LEU A 211 4.76 4.43 -11.24
N ARG A 212 3.64 3.72 -11.04
CA ARG A 212 3.00 2.94 -12.09
C ARG A 212 2.22 3.78 -13.09
N PHE A 213 1.67 4.90 -12.66
CA PHE A 213 1.12 5.92 -13.53
C PHE A 213 1.35 7.32 -12.95
N ALA A 214 1.45 8.32 -13.83
CA ALA A 214 1.75 9.70 -13.45
C ALA A 214 0.69 10.71 -13.93
N LEU A 215 -0.24 10.26 -14.78
CA LEU A 215 -1.22 11.11 -15.43
C LEU A 215 -2.27 11.68 -14.47
N PRO A 216 -2.96 12.78 -14.84
CA PRO A 216 -4.09 13.31 -14.07
C PRO A 216 -5.26 12.33 -14.01
N TYR A 217 -5.92 12.31 -12.87
CA TYR A 217 -7.19 11.60 -12.71
C TYR A 217 -8.26 12.24 -13.60
N LYS A 218 -9.03 11.40 -14.25
CA LYS A 218 -10.20 11.79 -15.05
C LYS A 218 -11.49 11.62 -14.24
N PRO A 219 -12.54 12.37 -14.57
CA PRO A 219 -13.88 12.14 -13.99
C PRO A 219 -14.38 10.73 -14.19
#